data_a08fd0d70c2485c598fd179eea2f3609
#
_entry.id   a08fd0d70c2485c598fd179eea2f3609
#
_cell.length_a   1.000
_cell.length_b   1.000
_cell.length_c   1.000
_cell.angle_alpha   90.00
_cell.angle_beta   90.00
_cell.angle_gamma   90.00
#
_symmetry.space_group_name_H-M   'P 1'
#
loop_
_entity.id
_entity.type
_entity.pdbx_description
1 polymer ?
#
loop_
_entity_poly.entity_id
_entity_poly.type
_entity_poly.pdbx_seq_one_letter_code
_entity_poly.pdbx_strand_id
1 'polypeptide(L)'
;MNTAFKLFCRAFQAAFHLALPILPYRNPKIYEHISDVTPLLQEQGVKSVLLVTDHGLRSAGITASLETLLQEHNIHCAVYDKTCANPTVHNVEEARELYLNERCECLIAFGGGSSMDCAKALGARIAYPNRSLDQLKGLLRVWRKLPTLIAIPTTAGTGSEVTVTAVITDSEKKYKYTMNNFTFIPPYAVLDPEVTFSLPPAVTATTGMDALPHAVEAYIGRSTSKETRALALEATKLVFENIETAYQDGTNRTARTNMLHAAHKAGIAFSKSYVGYIHAVAHSLGGQYNIPHGLANSVLMPIVLDAYGESAHKKLHELGVAAGVTTPEVSHKEGAEAFIQAIREMNRKLNIPTTLPGILKQDIPHMAQHAAKEANPLYPVPVLMNAKELERFYYTVADWSQTYEYRPAFGKSA
;
A
#
# COMPACT_ATOMS: atom_id res chain seq x y z
N MET A 1 14.68 -23.30 -8.10
CA MET A 1 14.31 -22.68 -9.42
C MET A 1 15.35 -23.06 -10.46
N ASN A 2 14.97 -23.51 -11.67
CA ASN A 2 15.95 -23.87 -12.71
C ASN A 2 16.59 -22.61 -13.33
N THR A 3 17.78 -22.78 -13.92
CA THR A 3 18.60 -21.68 -14.45
C THR A 3 17.91 -20.93 -15.60
N ALA A 4 17.21 -21.65 -16.49
CA ALA A 4 16.53 -21.05 -17.62
C ALA A 4 15.40 -20.09 -17.17
N PHE A 5 14.61 -20.48 -16.17
CA PHE A 5 13.55 -19.62 -15.63
C PHE A 5 14.13 -18.42 -14.85
N LYS A 6 15.24 -18.60 -14.13
CA LYS A 6 15.95 -17.47 -13.49
C LYS A 6 16.41 -16.45 -14.55
N LEU A 7 16.97 -16.92 -15.65
CA LEU A 7 17.41 -16.06 -16.76
C LEU A 7 16.23 -15.31 -17.39
N PHE A 8 15.13 -16.03 -17.63
CA PHE A 8 13.88 -15.42 -18.13
C PHE A 8 13.38 -14.31 -17.19
N CYS A 9 13.29 -14.55 -15.89
CA CYS A 9 12.89 -13.54 -14.91
C CYS A 9 13.80 -12.30 -14.98
N ARG A 10 15.12 -12.50 -15.06
CA ARG A 10 16.06 -11.38 -15.13
C ARG A 10 15.97 -10.60 -16.45
N ALA A 11 15.79 -11.27 -17.57
CA ALA A 11 15.58 -10.64 -18.86
C ALA A 11 14.28 -9.81 -18.88
N PHE A 12 13.18 -10.38 -18.33
CA PHE A 12 11.91 -9.69 -18.19
C PHE A 12 12.04 -8.41 -17.34
N GLN A 13 12.68 -8.52 -16.17
CA GLN A 13 12.92 -7.40 -15.25
C GLN A 13 13.79 -6.32 -15.89
N ALA A 14 14.81 -6.70 -16.64
CA ALA A 14 15.68 -5.77 -17.36
C ALA A 14 14.93 -5.04 -18.49
N ALA A 15 14.13 -5.75 -19.29
CA ALA A 15 13.29 -5.14 -20.33
C ALA A 15 12.30 -4.13 -19.73
N PHE A 16 11.67 -4.48 -18.62
CA PHE A 16 10.74 -3.60 -17.93
C PHE A 16 11.46 -2.36 -17.36
N HIS A 17 12.63 -2.55 -16.75
CA HIS A 17 13.44 -1.43 -16.25
C HIS A 17 13.82 -0.45 -17.37
N LEU A 18 14.18 -0.93 -18.55
CA LEU A 18 14.48 -0.09 -19.71
C LEU A 18 13.25 0.69 -20.22
N ALA A 19 12.04 0.15 -20.00
CA ALA A 19 10.80 0.81 -20.39
C ALA A 19 10.35 1.90 -19.40
N LEU A 20 10.81 1.90 -18.15
CA LEU A 20 10.37 2.84 -17.11
C LEU A 20 10.36 4.32 -17.53
N PRO A 21 11.38 4.86 -18.24
CA PRO A 21 11.41 6.27 -18.61
C PRO A 21 10.32 6.70 -19.58
N ILE A 22 9.76 5.75 -20.36
CA ILE A 22 8.73 6.03 -21.37
C ILE A 22 7.32 5.69 -20.89
N LEU A 23 7.19 5.06 -19.74
CA LEU A 23 5.89 4.73 -19.15
C LEU A 23 5.23 5.99 -18.58
N PRO A 24 3.90 6.17 -18.77
CA PRO A 24 3.20 7.40 -18.42
C PRO A 24 2.90 7.52 -16.93
N TYR A 25 3.92 7.33 -16.08
CA TYR A 25 3.83 7.65 -14.67
C TYR A 25 3.65 9.14 -14.48
N ARG A 26 2.80 9.51 -13.54
CA ARG A 26 2.64 10.90 -13.08
C ARG A 26 2.75 10.94 -11.57
N ASN A 27 3.14 12.11 -11.05
CA ASN A 27 3.04 12.38 -9.62
C ASN A 27 1.80 13.25 -9.40
N PRO A 28 0.96 12.99 -8.38
CA PRO A 28 -0.12 13.89 -8.01
C PRO A 28 0.39 15.29 -7.68
N LYS A 29 -0.43 16.31 -7.94
CA LYS A 29 -0.23 17.62 -7.32
C LYS A 29 -0.60 17.52 -5.85
N ILE A 30 0.33 17.89 -4.96
CA ILE A 30 0.13 17.80 -3.52
C ILE A 30 -0.46 19.08 -2.98
N TYR A 31 -1.41 18.92 -2.06
CA TYR A 31 -1.97 19.93 -1.21
C TYR A 31 -1.79 19.49 0.25
N GLU A 32 -1.72 20.45 1.18
CA GLU A 32 -1.40 20.14 2.59
C GLU A 32 -2.61 20.30 3.51
N HIS A 33 -3.72 20.88 3.02
CA HIS A 33 -4.89 21.12 3.82
C HIS A 33 -6.17 20.71 3.09
N ILE A 34 -7.13 20.17 3.85
CA ILE A 34 -8.47 19.84 3.33
C ILE A 34 -9.15 21.09 2.74
N SER A 35 -8.89 22.26 3.30
CA SER A 35 -9.42 23.54 2.78
C SER A 35 -9.01 23.85 1.34
N ASP A 36 -7.96 23.24 0.83
CA ASP A 36 -7.51 23.42 -0.56
C ASP A 36 -8.41 22.69 -1.57
N VAL A 37 -9.25 21.76 -1.10
CA VAL A 37 -10.13 20.96 -1.97
C VAL A 37 -11.20 21.82 -2.65
N THR A 38 -11.82 22.74 -1.92
CA THR A 38 -12.92 23.56 -2.48
C THR A 38 -12.45 24.56 -3.53
N PRO A 39 -11.33 25.32 -3.35
CA PRO A 39 -10.76 26.11 -4.44
C PRO A 39 -10.40 25.29 -5.67
N LEU A 40 -9.81 24.09 -5.47
CA LEU A 40 -9.46 23.19 -6.56
C LEU A 40 -10.70 22.75 -7.38
N LEU A 41 -11.78 22.39 -6.71
CA LEU A 41 -13.02 21.99 -7.37
C LEU A 41 -13.69 23.17 -8.10
N GLN A 42 -13.69 24.36 -7.50
CA GLN A 42 -14.20 25.59 -8.12
C GLN A 42 -13.40 25.98 -9.38
N GLU A 43 -12.08 25.89 -9.34
CA GLU A 43 -11.22 26.15 -10.51
C GLU A 43 -11.55 25.20 -11.68
N GLN A 44 -11.96 23.97 -11.38
CA GLN A 44 -12.38 22.97 -12.39
C GLN A 44 -13.85 23.07 -12.78
N GLY A 45 -14.61 23.96 -12.15
CA GLY A 45 -16.06 24.12 -12.39
C GLY A 45 -16.90 22.97 -11.87
N VAL A 46 -16.38 22.14 -10.95
CA VAL A 46 -17.06 20.96 -10.38
C VAL A 46 -18.10 21.43 -9.36
N LYS A 47 -19.33 20.93 -9.49
CA LYS A 47 -20.46 21.27 -8.62
C LYS A 47 -20.99 20.10 -7.81
N SER A 48 -20.60 18.88 -8.15
CA SER A 48 -21.05 17.67 -7.47
C SER A 48 -19.93 16.66 -7.34
N VAL A 49 -19.72 16.11 -6.13
CA VAL A 49 -18.69 15.13 -5.83
C VAL A 49 -19.29 13.90 -5.16
N LEU A 50 -18.67 12.73 -5.38
CA LEU A 50 -18.88 11.55 -4.56
C LEU A 50 -17.69 11.40 -3.61
N LEU A 51 -17.95 11.51 -2.31
CA LEU A 51 -17.03 11.20 -1.23
C LEU A 51 -17.08 9.70 -0.95
N VAL A 52 -15.97 8.99 -1.22
CA VAL A 52 -15.80 7.56 -0.95
C VAL A 52 -14.98 7.40 0.32
N THR A 53 -15.58 6.83 1.35
CA THR A 53 -14.99 6.67 2.68
C THR A 53 -15.47 5.37 3.33
N ASP A 54 -15.16 5.15 4.60
CA ASP A 54 -15.69 4.06 5.41
C ASP A 54 -16.52 4.58 6.58
N HIS A 55 -17.36 3.67 7.12
CA HIS A 55 -18.27 3.99 8.21
C HIS A 55 -17.54 4.45 9.48
N GLY A 56 -16.35 3.90 9.76
CA GLY A 56 -15.58 4.25 10.95
C GLY A 56 -15.10 5.70 10.92
N LEU A 57 -14.55 6.14 9.80
CA LEU A 57 -14.10 7.53 9.63
C LEU A 57 -15.25 8.52 9.71
N ARG A 58 -16.37 8.19 9.06
CA ARG A 58 -17.54 9.07 9.08
C ARG A 58 -18.18 9.16 10.46
N SER A 59 -18.36 8.04 11.14
CA SER A 59 -18.92 7.98 12.50
C SER A 59 -18.03 8.68 13.53
N ALA A 60 -16.71 8.70 13.32
CA ALA A 60 -15.76 9.46 14.12
C ALA A 60 -15.73 10.96 13.78
N GLY A 61 -16.53 11.42 12.80
CA GLY A 61 -16.59 12.82 12.41
C GLY A 61 -15.38 13.34 11.63
N ILE A 62 -14.50 12.46 11.14
CA ILE A 62 -13.25 12.87 10.47
C ILE A 62 -13.53 13.49 9.10
N THR A 63 -14.59 13.07 8.44
CA THR A 63 -15.01 13.64 7.15
C THR A 63 -15.80 14.94 7.28
N ALA A 64 -16.28 15.27 8.47
CA ALA A 64 -17.23 16.37 8.70
C ALA A 64 -16.70 17.74 8.27
N SER A 65 -15.40 18.00 8.48
CA SER A 65 -14.76 19.26 8.06
C SER A 65 -14.82 19.45 6.55
N LEU A 66 -14.56 18.39 5.77
CA LEU A 66 -14.68 18.45 4.31
C LEU A 66 -16.14 18.58 3.86
N GLU A 67 -17.06 17.80 4.46
CA GLU A 67 -18.48 17.88 4.12
C GLU A 67 -19.04 19.30 4.35
N THR A 68 -18.65 19.94 5.47
CA THR A 68 -19.01 21.34 5.78
C THR A 68 -18.42 22.31 4.76
N LEU A 69 -17.13 22.22 4.44
CA LEU A 69 -16.48 23.08 3.45
C LEU A 69 -17.15 22.97 2.07
N LEU A 70 -17.49 21.75 1.63
CA LEU A 70 -18.19 21.55 0.36
C LEU A 70 -19.58 22.23 0.38
N GLN A 71 -20.32 22.09 1.47
CA GLN A 71 -21.64 22.72 1.64
C GLN A 71 -21.56 24.26 1.62
N GLU A 72 -20.59 24.83 2.34
CA GLU A 72 -20.38 26.31 2.39
C GLU A 72 -20.05 26.89 1.01
N HIS A 73 -19.38 26.08 0.15
CA HIS A 73 -19.04 26.50 -1.21
C HIS A 73 -20.09 26.08 -2.27
N ASN A 74 -21.27 25.61 -1.85
CA ASN A 74 -22.35 25.15 -2.71
C ASN A 74 -21.93 24.01 -3.67
N ILE A 75 -21.08 23.10 -3.20
CA ILE A 75 -20.69 21.89 -3.93
C ILE A 75 -21.50 20.73 -3.33
N HIS A 76 -22.33 20.09 -4.14
CA HIS A 76 -23.11 18.92 -3.71
C HIS A 76 -22.18 17.77 -3.36
N CYS A 77 -22.35 17.17 -2.20
CA CYS A 77 -21.55 16.06 -1.71
C CYS A 77 -22.44 14.84 -1.44
N ALA A 78 -22.45 13.88 -2.35
CA ALA A 78 -22.96 12.56 -2.06
C ALA A 78 -21.89 11.74 -1.31
N VAL A 79 -22.29 10.96 -0.30
CA VAL A 79 -21.35 10.20 0.54
C VAL A 79 -21.61 8.71 0.43
N TYR A 80 -20.59 7.96 0.01
CA TYR A 80 -20.53 6.51 0.09
C TYR A 80 -19.60 6.11 1.23
N ASP A 81 -20.16 5.69 2.35
CA ASP A 81 -19.43 5.36 3.60
C ASP A 81 -19.40 3.86 3.93
N LYS A 82 -19.73 3.01 2.95
CA LYS A 82 -19.79 1.55 3.14
C LYS A 82 -18.55 0.80 2.68
N THR A 83 -17.46 1.50 2.37
CA THR A 83 -16.22 0.83 1.98
C THR A 83 -15.72 -0.03 3.13
N CYS A 84 -15.52 -1.32 2.91
CA CYS A 84 -14.96 -2.22 3.91
C CYS A 84 -13.43 -2.37 3.74
N ALA A 85 -12.77 -2.87 4.77
CA ALA A 85 -11.40 -3.36 4.63
C ALA A 85 -11.36 -4.43 3.52
N ASN A 86 -10.46 -4.29 2.54
CA ASN A 86 -10.46 -5.08 1.31
C ASN A 86 -11.76 -4.89 0.49
N PRO A 87 -11.90 -3.74 -0.19
CA PRO A 87 -13.14 -3.36 -0.85
C PRO A 87 -13.60 -4.41 -1.86
N THR A 88 -14.91 -4.65 -1.88
CA THR A 88 -15.52 -5.69 -2.70
C THR A 88 -16.03 -5.15 -4.03
N VAL A 89 -16.28 -6.06 -4.98
CA VAL A 89 -17.01 -5.73 -6.22
C VAL A 89 -18.34 -5.04 -5.89
N HIS A 90 -19.05 -5.51 -4.86
CA HIS A 90 -20.33 -4.92 -4.41
C HIS A 90 -20.16 -3.47 -3.96
N ASN A 91 -19.13 -3.16 -3.14
CA ASN A 91 -18.86 -1.76 -2.73
C ASN A 91 -18.67 -0.84 -3.94
N VAL A 92 -17.94 -1.31 -4.96
CA VAL A 92 -17.68 -0.50 -6.16
C VAL A 92 -18.97 -0.27 -6.97
N GLU A 93 -19.82 -1.29 -7.13
CA GLU A 93 -21.07 -1.16 -7.91
C GLU A 93 -22.10 -0.29 -7.14
N GLU A 94 -22.27 -0.44 -5.82
CA GLU A 94 -23.13 0.44 -5.03
C GLU A 94 -22.67 1.92 -5.11
N ALA A 95 -21.37 2.15 -4.96
CA ALA A 95 -20.81 3.50 -5.08
C ALA A 95 -21.01 4.07 -6.49
N ARG A 96 -20.95 3.20 -7.53
CA ARG A 96 -21.23 3.61 -8.92
C ARG A 96 -22.68 4.03 -9.12
N GLU A 97 -23.63 3.27 -8.59
CA GLU A 97 -25.05 3.64 -8.65
C GLU A 97 -25.29 5.00 -7.98
N LEU A 98 -24.72 5.22 -6.80
CA LEU A 98 -24.82 6.50 -6.11
C LEU A 98 -24.21 7.64 -6.94
N TYR A 99 -22.99 7.46 -7.50
CA TYR A 99 -22.34 8.45 -8.35
C TYR A 99 -23.23 8.87 -9.53
N LEU A 100 -23.87 7.91 -10.19
CA LEU A 100 -24.72 8.17 -11.36
C LEU A 100 -26.05 8.83 -10.97
N ASN A 101 -26.70 8.36 -9.89
CA ASN A 101 -27.97 8.89 -9.41
C ASN A 101 -27.85 10.35 -8.94
N GLU A 102 -26.75 10.66 -8.22
CA GLU A 102 -26.45 11.99 -7.71
C GLU A 102 -25.76 12.88 -8.76
N ARG A 103 -25.53 12.36 -9.97
CA ARG A 103 -24.87 13.06 -11.08
C ARG A 103 -23.54 13.70 -10.68
N CYS A 104 -22.75 12.95 -9.90
CA CYS A 104 -21.43 13.43 -9.48
C CYS A 104 -20.48 13.60 -10.66
N GLU A 105 -19.59 14.58 -10.57
CA GLU A 105 -18.62 14.96 -11.61
C GLU A 105 -17.18 14.58 -11.22
N CYS A 106 -16.93 14.45 -9.91
CA CYS A 106 -15.60 14.19 -9.33
C CYS A 106 -15.72 13.15 -8.22
N LEU A 107 -14.60 12.45 -7.95
CA LEU A 107 -14.43 11.50 -6.86
C LEU A 107 -13.48 12.08 -5.82
N ILE A 108 -13.84 11.96 -4.55
CA ILE A 108 -12.94 12.22 -3.43
C ILE A 108 -12.79 10.91 -2.67
N ALA A 109 -11.60 10.35 -2.62
CA ALA A 109 -11.29 9.19 -1.80
C ALA A 109 -10.71 9.66 -0.46
N PHE A 110 -11.50 9.58 0.59
CA PHE A 110 -11.13 10.02 1.92
C PHE A 110 -11.02 8.81 2.85
N GLY A 111 -9.80 8.36 3.10
CA GLY A 111 -9.59 7.17 3.94
C GLY A 111 -8.23 6.53 3.74
N GLY A 112 -8.10 5.29 4.17
CA GLY A 112 -6.93 4.46 3.92
C GLY A 112 -6.91 3.87 2.50
N GLY A 113 -5.99 2.94 2.25
CA GLY A 113 -5.85 2.28 0.95
C GLY A 113 -7.14 1.69 0.41
N SER A 114 -8.01 1.14 1.27
CA SER A 114 -9.29 0.53 0.86
C SER A 114 -10.25 1.54 0.22
N SER A 115 -10.41 2.71 0.82
CA SER A 115 -11.27 3.78 0.24
C SER A 115 -10.70 4.29 -1.09
N MET A 116 -9.38 4.40 -1.20
CA MET A 116 -8.72 4.79 -2.45
C MET A 116 -8.86 3.74 -3.54
N ASP A 117 -8.68 2.46 -3.21
CA ASP A 117 -8.80 1.36 -4.15
C ASP A 117 -10.24 1.21 -4.66
N CYS A 118 -11.23 1.38 -3.76
CA CYS A 118 -12.65 1.46 -4.12
C CYS A 118 -12.90 2.59 -5.11
N ALA A 119 -12.43 3.80 -4.82
CA ALA A 119 -12.62 4.98 -5.68
C ALA A 119 -11.93 4.84 -7.04
N LYS A 120 -10.73 4.25 -7.10
CA LYS A 120 -10.02 3.95 -8.36
C LYS A 120 -10.80 2.95 -9.22
N ALA A 121 -11.25 1.85 -8.62
CA ALA A 121 -12.05 0.84 -9.30
C ALA A 121 -13.41 1.39 -9.74
N LEU A 122 -14.05 2.22 -8.93
CA LEU A 122 -15.25 2.97 -9.27
C LEU A 122 -15.02 3.85 -10.50
N GLY A 123 -13.94 4.62 -10.52
CA GLY A 123 -13.57 5.44 -11.68
C GLY A 123 -13.44 4.60 -12.96
N ALA A 124 -12.84 3.41 -12.87
CA ALA A 124 -12.78 2.47 -13.99
C ALA A 124 -14.16 2.00 -14.43
N ARG A 125 -15.05 1.68 -13.50
CA ARG A 125 -16.44 1.25 -13.83
C ARG A 125 -17.28 2.37 -14.44
N ILE A 126 -17.05 3.61 -14.05
CA ILE A 126 -17.70 4.79 -14.68
C ILE A 126 -17.20 4.94 -16.13
N ALA A 127 -15.88 4.84 -16.36
CA ALA A 127 -15.28 4.98 -17.67
C ALA A 127 -15.63 3.81 -18.62
N TYR A 128 -15.94 2.63 -18.07
CA TYR A 128 -16.28 1.41 -18.82
C TYR A 128 -17.63 0.82 -18.35
N PRO A 129 -18.75 1.51 -18.63
CA PRO A 129 -20.07 1.10 -18.12
C PRO A 129 -20.50 -0.31 -18.52
N ASN A 130 -20.02 -0.79 -19.67
CA ASN A 130 -20.39 -2.09 -20.24
C ASN A 130 -19.36 -3.21 -19.92
N ARG A 131 -18.39 -2.97 -19.05
CA ARG A 131 -17.40 -3.99 -18.63
C ARG A 131 -17.47 -4.21 -17.13
N SER A 132 -17.52 -5.47 -16.71
CA SER A 132 -17.42 -5.82 -15.29
C SER A 132 -15.99 -5.56 -14.76
N LEU A 133 -15.83 -5.48 -13.44
CA LEU A 133 -14.50 -5.39 -12.80
C LEU A 133 -13.63 -6.60 -13.14
N ASP A 134 -14.23 -7.80 -13.27
CA ASP A 134 -13.52 -9.02 -13.70
C ASP A 134 -12.87 -8.87 -15.09
N GLN A 135 -13.52 -8.15 -16.02
CA GLN A 135 -12.97 -7.85 -17.34
C GLN A 135 -11.89 -6.73 -17.32
N LEU A 136 -11.85 -5.94 -16.26
CA LEU A 136 -10.91 -4.84 -16.07
C LEU A 136 -9.72 -5.21 -15.17
N LYS A 137 -9.70 -6.41 -14.57
CA LYS A 137 -8.61 -6.88 -13.71
C LYS A 137 -7.30 -7.11 -14.46
N GLY A 138 -6.19 -7.04 -13.72
CA GLY A 138 -4.84 -7.29 -14.24
C GLY A 138 -4.16 -6.03 -14.74
N LEU A 139 -3.21 -6.20 -15.69
CA LEU A 139 -2.35 -5.12 -16.15
C LEU A 139 -2.94 -4.40 -17.35
N LEU A 140 -2.94 -3.05 -17.31
CA LEU A 140 -3.19 -2.17 -18.44
C LEU A 140 -4.52 -2.44 -19.19
N ARG A 141 -5.60 -2.67 -18.43
CA ARG A 141 -6.94 -2.90 -18.99
C ARG A 141 -7.82 -1.63 -19.03
N VAL A 142 -7.36 -0.54 -18.38
CA VAL A 142 -8.11 0.71 -18.18
C VAL A 142 -7.39 1.86 -18.84
N TRP A 143 -7.72 2.18 -20.10
CA TRP A 143 -7.04 3.21 -20.90
C TRP A 143 -7.84 4.52 -21.04
N ARG A 144 -9.14 4.49 -20.76
CA ARG A 144 -10.00 5.68 -20.84
C ARG A 144 -9.68 6.62 -19.69
N LYS A 145 -9.87 7.92 -19.92
CA LYS A 145 -9.81 8.93 -18.86
C LYS A 145 -10.87 8.61 -17.80
N LEU A 146 -10.46 8.58 -16.56
CA LEU A 146 -11.34 8.41 -15.41
C LEU A 146 -11.89 9.77 -14.97
N PRO A 147 -13.01 9.81 -14.20
CA PRO A 147 -13.38 10.99 -13.45
C PRO A 147 -12.20 11.50 -12.62
N THR A 148 -12.13 12.81 -12.41
CA THR A 148 -11.11 13.39 -11.53
C THR A 148 -11.20 12.73 -10.16
N LEU A 149 -10.07 12.33 -9.60
CA LEU A 149 -9.96 11.73 -8.27
C LEU A 149 -9.04 12.57 -7.40
N ILE A 150 -9.55 13.04 -6.27
CA ILE A 150 -8.78 13.67 -5.21
C ILE A 150 -8.60 12.62 -4.11
N ALA A 151 -7.36 12.31 -3.75
CA ALA A 151 -7.05 11.34 -2.71
C ALA A 151 -6.66 12.06 -1.41
N ILE A 152 -7.32 11.71 -0.30
CA ILE A 152 -7.07 12.26 1.04
C ILE A 152 -6.75 11.09 1.97
N PRO A 153 -5.46 10.71 2.11
CA PRO A 153 -5.06 9.57 2.93
C PRO A 153 -5.22 9.88 4.42
N THR A 154 -5.92 8.99 5.13
CA THR A 154 -6.04 9.05 6.60
C THR A 154 -5.04 8.12 7.30
N THR A 155 -4.27 7.34 6.54
CA THR A 155 -3.20 6.45 7.03
C THR A 155 -1.90 6.77 6.31
N ALA A 156 -0.80 6.69 7.05
CA ALA A 156 0.54 6.96 6.53
C ALA A 156 1.27 5.62 6.25
N GLY A 157 0.82 4.86 5.24
CA GLY A 157 1.37 3.52 4.99
C GLY A 157 1.34 3.12 3.52
N THR A 158 0.16 2.92 2.98
CA THR A 158 -0.04 2.29 1.67
C THR A 158 0.47 3.11 0.48
N GLY A 159 0.54 4.44 0.61
CA GLY A 159 0.87 5.31 -0.51
C GLY A 159 -0.11 5.20 -1.69
N SER A 160 -1.36 4.71 -1.46
CA SER A 160 -2.32 4.47 -2.55
C SER A 160 -2.65 5.73 -3.33
N GLU A 161 -2.49 6.92 -2.75
CA GLU A 161 -2.68 8.22 -3.41
C GLU A 161 -1.70 8.48 -4.56
N VAL A 162 -0.65 7.65 -4.72
CA VAL A 162 0.35 7.78 -5.81
C VAL A 162 0.54 6.49 -6.61
N THR A 163 -0.24 5.45 -6.36
CA THR A 163 -0.01 4.14 -6.97
C THR A 163 -0.87 3.88 -8.19
N VAL A 164 -0.35 3.04 -9.08
CA VAL A 164 -1.03 2.54 -10.27
C VAL A 164 -2.04 1.42 -9.97
N THR A 165 -2.16 1.01 -8.70
CA THR A 165 -2.85 -0.21 -8.28
C THR A 165 -4.17 0.11 -7.57
N ALA A 166 -5.17 -0.73 -7.81
CA ALA A 166 -6.34 -0.90 -6.95
C ALA A 166 -6.52 -2.41 -6.68
N VAL A 167 -6.73 -2.77 -5.41
CA VAL A 167 -6.96 -4.16 -4.98
C VAL A 167 -8.43 -4.35 -4.65
N ILE A 168 -9.10 -5.28 -5.34
CA ILE A 168 -10.53 -5.54 -5.17
C ILE A 168 -10.75 -7.01 -4.82
N THR A 169 -11.74 -7.26 -3.98
CA THR A 169 -12.16 -8.59 -3.55
C THR A 169 -13.44 -9.00 -4.28
N ASP A 170 -13.38 -10.10 -5.00
CA ASP A 170 -14.57 -10.80 -5.48
C ASP A 170 -15.04 -11.74 -4.36
N SER A 171 -16.06 -11.32 -3.61
CA SER A 171 -16.58 -12.07 -2.46
C SER A 171 -17.26 -13.37 -2.87
N GLU A 172 -17.86 -13.43 -4.07
CA GLU A 172 -18.53 -14.64 -4.59
C GLU A 172 -17.49 -15.71 -4.93
N LYS A 173 -16.40 -15.30 -5.60
CA LYS A 173 -15.30 -16.20 -5.99
C LYS A 173 -14.27 -16.39 -4.88
N LYS A 174 -14.41 -15.68 -3.73
CA LYS A 174 -13.42 -15.64 -2.63
C LYS A 174 -12.00 -15.36 -3.13
N TYR A 175 -11.86 -14.37 -4.00
CA TYR A 175 -10.63 -14.09 -4.70
C TYR A 175 -10.30 -12.61 -4.68
N LYS A 176 -9.09 -12.27 -4.25
CA LYS A 176 -8.51 -10.92 -4.32
C LYS A 176 -7.71 -10.78 -5.61
N TYR A 177 -7.89 -9.66 -6.31
CA TYR A 177 -7.12 -9.36 -7.51
C TYR A 177 -6.72 -7.90 -7.57
N THR A 178 -5.64 -7.65 -8.29
CA THR A 178 -5.16 -6.31 -8.57
C THR A 178 -5.63 -5.84 -9.94
N MET A 179 -5.91 -4.56 -10.01
CA MET A 179 -6.06 -3.79 -11.24
C MET A 179 -4.89 -2.80 -11.28
N ASN A 180 -4.08 -2.85 -12.34
CA ASN A 180 -2.89 -2.01 -12.44
C ASN A 180 -2.95 -1.18 -13.70
N ASN A 181 -3.02 0.14 -13.55
CA ASN A 181 -3.04 1.06 -14.67
C ASN A 181 -2.56 2.46 -14.28
N PHE A 182 -1.90 3.14 -15.20
CA PHE A 182 -1.41 4.52 -14.98
C PHE A 182 -2.55 5.53 -14.75
N THR A 183 -3.74 5.25 -15.26
CA THR A 183 -4.93 6.10 -15.05
C THR A 183 -5.41 6.10 -13.61
N PHE A 184 -5.00 5.11 -12.79
CA PHE A 184 -5.35 5.02 -11.37
C PHE A 184 -4.56 5.95 -10.47
N ILE A 185 -3.43 6.46 -10.94
CA ILE A 185 -2.72 7.48 -10.17
C ILE A 185 -3.62 8.71 -10.07
N PRO A 186 -4.05 9.13 -8.86
CA PRO A 186 -4.86 10.33 -8.71
C PRO A 186 -4.12 11.56 -9.23
N PRO A 187 -4.78 12.52 -9.88
CA PRO A 187 -4.15 13.78 -10.27
C PRO A 187 -3.84 14.69 -9.07
N TYR A 188 -4.54 14.50 -7.96
CA TYR A 188 -4.44 15.33 -6.76
C TYR A 188 -4.40 14.47 -5.49
N ALA A 189 -3.53 14.83 -4.55
CA ALA A 189 -3.48 14.24 -3.22
C ALA A 189 -3.41 15.36 -2.17
N VAL A 190 -4.15 15.20 -1.07
CA VAL A 190 -4.16 16.13 0.07
C VAL A 190 -3.53 15.40 1.24
N LEU A 191 -2.32 15.81 1.64
CA LEU A 191 -1.56 15.21 2.72
C LEU A 191 -1.75 16.02 4.02
N ASP A 192 -2.99 16.11 4.50
CA ASP A 192 -3.33 16.84 5.72
C ASP A 192 -3.08 15.96 6.95
N PRO A 193 -2.14 16.32 7.85
CA PRO A 193 -1.85 15.51 9.04
C PRO A 193 -3.03 15.44 10.02
N GLU A 194 -3.91 16.43 10.04
CA GLU A 194 -5.02 16.48 10.99
C GLU A 194 -5.98 15.30 10.85
N VAL A 195 -6.18 14.81 9.62
CA VAL A 195 -7.06 13.65 9.37
C VAL A 195 -6.49 12.34 9.91
N THR A 196 -5.22 12.35 10.34
CA THR A 196 -4.53 11.19 10.92
C THR A 196 -4.45 11.24 12.45
N PHE A 197 -4.82 12.36 13.10
CA PHE A 197 -4.63 12.55 14.55
C PHE A 197 -5.42 11.56 15.41
N SER A 198 -6.59 11.16 14.92
CA SER A 198 -7.47 10.22 15.62
C SER A 198 -7.12 8.74 15.40
N LEU A 199 -6.08 8.44 14.60
CA LEU A 199 -5.69 7.05 14.38
C LEU A 199 -5.24 6.39 15.69
N PRO A 200 -5.78 5.21 16.04
CA PRO A 200 -5.30 4.44 17.16
C PRO A 200 -3.79 4.11 17.03
N PRO A 201 -3.04 4.07 18.15
CA PRO A 201 -1.61 3.75 18.12
C PRO A 201 -1.29 2.46 17.35
N ALA A 202 -2.07 1.39 17.55
CA ALA A 202 -1.87 0.12 16.83
C ALA A 202 -2.02 0.25 15.31
N VAL A 203 -2.95 1.10 14.83
CA VAL A 203 -3.11 1.38 13.39
C VAL A 203 -1.95 2.26 12.90
N THR A 204 -1.56 3.27 13.69
CA THR A 204 -0.37 4.09 13.37
C THR A 204 0.88 3.23 13.21
N ALA A 205 1.10 2.28 14.15
CA ALA A 205 2.24 1.36 14.10
C ALA A 205 2.23 0.50 12.83
N THR A 206 1.14 -0.22 12.59
CA THR A 206 1.08 -1.18 11.49
C THR A 206 1.07 -0.50 10.11
N THR A 207 0.37 0.64 9.97
CA THR A 207 0.38 1.38 8.70
C THR A 207 1.70 2.12 8.49
N GLY A 208 2.25 2.75 9.52
CA GLY A 208 3.54 3.44 9.39
C GLY A 208 4.69 2.48 9.09
N MET A 209 4.67 1.28 9.70
CA MET A 209 5.63 0.22 9.38
C MET A 209 5.36 -0.44 8.02
N ASP A 210 4.21 -0.20 7.38
CA ASP A 210 3.94 -0.61 6.00
C ASP A 210 4.67 0.29 4.98
N ALA A 211 4.86 1.56 5.28
CA ALA A 211 5.64 2.47 4.43
C ALA A 211 7.12 2.05 4.32
N LEU A 212 7.68 1.43 5.35
CA LEU A 212 9.09 1.03 5.37
C LEU A 212 9.42 -0.10 4.38
N PRO A 213 8.72 -1.25 4.34
CA PRO A 213 8.99 -2.28 3.34
C PRO A 213 8.72 -1.79 1.90
N HIS A 214 7.78 -0.87 1.68
CA HIS A 214 7.61 -0.21 0.38
C HIS A 214 8.91 0.50 -0.06
N ALA A 215 9.49 1.30 0.82
CA ALA A 215 10.74 2.00 0.54
C ALA A 215 11.92 1.02 0.40
N VAL A 216 12.05 0.07 1.34
CA VAL A 216 13.16 -0.88 1.37
C VAL A 216 13.15 -1.78 0.14
N GLU A 217 12.04 -2.41 -0.22
CA GLU A 217 11.95 -3.29 -1.39
C GLU A 217 12.13 -2.52 -2.69
N ALA A 218 11.59 -1.29 -2.80
CA ALA A 218 11.87 -0.42 -3.94
C ALA A 218 13.36 -0.10 -4.08
N TYR A 219 14.10 0.06 -2.97
CA TYR A 219 15.52 0.39 -2.97
C TYR A 219 16.40 -0.82 -3.28
N ILE A 220 16.19 -1.95 -2.59
CA ILE A 220 17.02 -3.14 -2.75
C ILE A 220 16.76 -3.85 -4.08
N GLY A 221 15.61 -3.63 -4.69
CA GLY A 221 15.22 -4.18 -5.98
C GLY A 221 16.23 -3.88 -7.09
N ARG A 222 16.12 -4.61 -8.22
CA ARG A 222 17.03 -4.49 -9.37
C ARG A 222 16.54 -3.53 -10.46
N SER A 223 15.29 -3.03 -10.33
CA SER A 223 14.67 -2.09 -11.28
C SER A 223 14.49 -0.69 -10.67
N THR A 224 15.58 -0.14 -10.09
CA THR A 224 15.56 1.16 -9.45
C THR A 224 16.11 2.25 -10.38
N SER A 225 15.55 3.45 -10.31
CA SER A 225 16.10 4.66 -10.92
C SER A 225 16.82 5.53 -9.90
N LYS A 226 17.51 6.59 -10.34
CA LYS A 226 18.09 7.59 -9.42
C LYS A 226 17.00 8.24 -8.56
N GLU A 227 15.86 8.58 -9.16
CA GLU A 227 14.69 9.16 -8.49
C GLU A 227 14.14 8.20 -7.43
N THR A 228 13.83 6.94 -7.79
CA THR A 228 13.22 6.00 -6.85
C THR A 228 14.14 5.64 -5.70
N ARG A 229 15.47 5.61 -5.92
CA ARG A 229 16.43 5.43 -4.84
C ARG A 229 16.46 6.61 -3.87
N ALA A 230 16.46 7.83 -4.38
CA ALA A 230 16.45 9.03 -3.53
C ALA A 230 15.17 9.08 -2.67
N LEU A 231 14.01 8.84 -3.28
CA LEU A 231 12.73 8.80 -2.57
C LEU A 231 12.66 7.70 -1.51
N ALA A 232 13.19 6.51 -1.82
CA ALA A 232 13.21 5.39 -0.87
C ALA A 232 14.14 5.65 0.34
N LEU A 233 15.31 6.26 0.13
CA LEU A 233 16.20 6.67 1.21
C LEU A 233 15.55 7.72 2.10
N GLU A 234 14.92 8.72 1.51
CA GLU A 234 14.24 9.79 2.25
C GLU A 234 13.02 9.23 3.02
N ALA A 235 12.22 8.36 2.40
CA ALA A 235 11.11 7.70 3.08
C ALA A 235 11.59 6.87 4.27
N THR A 236 12.66 6.09 4.10
CA THR A 236 13.27 5.30 5.18
C THR A 236 13.70 6.20 6.35
N LYS A 237 14.41 7.29 6.05
CA LYS A 237 14.81 8.29 7.06
C LYS A 237 13.61 8.85 7.81
N LEU A 238 12.60 9.32 7.09
CA LEU A 238 11.39 9.90 7.70
C LEU A 238 10.64 8.92 8.60
N VAL A 239 10.54 7.64 8.20
CA VAL A 239 9.92 6.61 9.05
C VAL A 239 10.72 6.44 10.34
N PHE A 240 12.05 6.26 10.26
CA PHE A 240 12.89 6.05 11.45
C PHE A 240 12.88 7.24 12.42
N GLU A 241 12.81 8.45 11.90
CA GLU A 241 12.80 9.66 12.72
C GLU A 241 11.45 9.97 13.37
N ASN A 242 10.33 9.47 12.82
CA ASN A 242 9.01 10.00 13.20
C ASN A 242 8.00 8.96 13.69
N ILE A 243 8.12 7.67 13.34
CA ILE A 243 7.08 6.68 13.62
C ILE A 243 6.85 6.47 15.12
N GLU A 244 7.93 6.44 15.92
CA GLU A 244 7.84 6.27 17.38
C GLU A 244 7.11 7.46 18.02
N THR A 245 7.43 8.68 17.62
CA THR A 245 6.73 9.89 18.07
C THR A 245 5.27 9.89 17.65
N ALA A 246 4.96 9.56 16.38
CA ALA A 246 3.59 9.49 15.90
C ALA A 246 2.76 8.38 16.59
N TYR A 247 3.41 7.30 17.05
CA TYR A 247 2.79 6.22 17.82
C TYR A 247 2.49 6.65 19.26
N GLN A 248 3.42 7.34 19.92
CA GLN A 248 3.30 7.78 21.31
C GLN A 248 2.38 9.00 21.48
N ASP A 249 2.48 9.95 20.53
CA ASP A 249 1.66 11.16 20.48
C ASP A 249 1.01 11.29 19.08
N GLY A 250 -0.21 10.76 18.99
CA GLY A 250 -1.01 10.79 17.76
C GLY A 250 -1.34 12.19 17.26
N THR A 251 -1.21 13.22 18.09
CA THR A 251 -1.52 14.62 17.76
C THR A 251 -0.29 15.42 17.36
N ASN A 252 0.90 14.82 17.40
CA ASN A 252 2.14 15.47 16.98
C ASN A 252 2.12 15.77 15.47
N ARG A 253 1.80 17.01 15.12
CA ARG A 253 1.64 17.46 13.73
C ARG A 253 2.89 17.15 12.89
N THR A 254 4.08 17.46 13.40
CA THR A 254 5.33 17.26 12.66
C THR A 254 5.56 15.78 12.34
N ALA A 255 5.40 14.90 13.33
CA ALA A 255 5.57 13.46 13.12
C ALA A 255 4.51 12.90 12.15
N ARG A 256 3.24 13.32 12.27
CA ARG A 256 2.17 12.91 11.35
C ARG A 256 2.42 13.39 9.91
N THR A 257 2.82 14.66 9.74
CA THR A 257 3.20 15.21 8.42
C THR A 257 4.33 14.41 7.80
N ASN A 258 5.40 14.16 8.57
CA ASN A 258 6.57 13.43 8.08
C ASN A 258 6.22 11.97 7.73
N MET A 259 5.33 11.33 8.49
CA MET A 259 4.87 9.98 8.17
C MET A 259 4.01 9.94 6.89
N LEU A 260 3.13 10.92 6.65
CA LEU A 260 2.38 11.03 5.38
C LEU A 260 3.34 11.21 4.20
N HIS A 261 4.34 12.09 4.33
CA HIS A 261 5.35 12.27 3.29
C HIS A 261 6.21 11.02 3.09
N ALA A 262 6.53 10.28 4.16
CA ALA A 262 7.24 9.00 4.06
C ALA A 262 6.45 7.98 3.22
N ALA A 263 5.17 7.79 3.54
CA ALA A 263 4.27 6.88 2.81
C ALA A 263 4.12 7.31 1.34
N HIS A 264 3.95 8.60 1.08
CA HIS A 264 3.86 9.18 -0.25
C HIS A 264 5.13 8.91 -1.09
N LYS A 265 6.32 9.20 -0.53
CA LYS A 265 7.61 8.99 -1.20
C LYS A 265 7.88 7.49 -1.44
N ALA A 266 7.61 6.65 -0.44
CA ALA A 266 7.67 5.20 -0.59
C ALA A 266 6.70 4.71 -1.69
N GLY A 267 5.49 5.27 -1.72
CA GLY A 267 4.47 5.03 -2.74
C GLY A 267 4.96 5.30 -4.16
N ILE A 268 5.56 6.45 -4.41
CA ILE A 268 6.16 6.79 -5.71
C ILE A 268 7.30 5.81 -6.04
N ALA A 269 8.16 5.52 -5.07
CA ALA A 269 9.32 4.66 -5.27
C ALA A 269 8.89 3.25 -5.69
N PHE A 270 7.99 2.58 -4.94
CA PHE A 270 7.59 1.22 -5.27
C PHE A 270 6.64 1.13 -6.47
N SER A 271 5.82 2.14 -6.73
CA SER A 271 4.99 2.17 -7.96
C SER A 271 5.84 2.04 -9.22
N LYS A 272 7.06 2.62 -9.22
CA LYS A 272 8.00 2.59 -10.34
C LYS A 272 9.00 1.42 -10.26
N SER A 273 9.38 0.99 -9.04
CA SER A 273 10.43 -0.01 -8.82
C SER A 273 9.90 -1.37 -8.36
N TYR A 274 8.60 -1.51 -8.17
CA TYR A 274 7.92 -2.66 -7.60
C TYR A 274 8.30 -2.96 -6.14
N VAL A 275 7.65 -3.96 -5.59
CA VAL A 275 7.88 -4.57 -4.27
C VAL A 275 8.63 -5.89 -4.42
N GLY A 276 8.72 -6.69 -3.36
CA GLY A 276 9.43 -7.96 -3.37
C GLY A 276 8.70 -9.07 -2.60
N TYR A 277 9.48 -9.99 -2.03
CA TYR A 277 8.91 -11.15 -1.34
C TYR A 277 8.28 -10.83 0.01
N ILE A 278 8.62 -9.71 0.65
CA ILE A 278 7.92 -9.27 1.86
C ILE A 278 6.43 -9.12 1.51
N HIS A 279 6.13 -8.36 0.46
CA HIS A 279 4.75 -8.12 0.00
C HIS A 279 4.10 -9.38 -0.57
N ALA A 280 4.80 -10.17 -1.40
CA ALA A 280 4.22 -11.36 -2.00
C ALA A 280 3.77 -12.39 -0.94
N VAL A 281 4.56 -12.57 0.12
CA VAL A 281 4.21 -13.45 1.25
C VAL A 281 3.08 -12.85 2.07
N ALA A 282 3.14 -11.53 2.38
CA ALA A 282 2.10 -10.83 3.13
C ALA A 282 0.74 -10.85 2.40
N HIS A 283 0.73 -10.69 1.07
CA HIS A 283 -0.50 -10.76 0.26
C HIS A 283 -1.20 -12.11 0.39
N SER A 284 -0.44 -13.21 0.34
CA SER A 284 -1.00 -14.55 0.49
C SER A 284 -1.54 -14.81 1.90
N LEU A 285 -0.87 -14.30 2.95
CA LEU A 285 -1.35 -14.34 4.34
C LEU A 285 -2.63 -13.51 4.52
N GLY A 286 -2.65 -12.30 3.96
CA GLY A 286 -3.83 -11.46 3.97
C GLY A 286 -5.01 -12.06 3.21
N GLY A 287 -4.74 -12.73 2.08
CA GLY A 287 -5.75 -13.42 1.29
C GLY A 287 -6.35 -14.65 1.98
N GLN A 288 -5.51 -15.46 2.64
CA GLN A 288 -5.91 -16.72 3.28
C GLN A 288 -6.55 -16.50 4.65
N TYR A 289 -5.98 -15.62 5.48
CA TYR A 289 -6.33 -15.49 6.90
C TYR A 289 -6.83 -14.10 7.30
N ASN A 290 -6.95 -13.18 6.33
CA ASN A 290 -7.32 -11.79 6.57
C ASN A 290 -6.39 -11.06 7.58
N ILE A 291 -5.12 -11.48 7.63
CA ILE A 291 -4.10 -10.80 8.45
C ILE A 291 -3.93 -9.37 7.91
N PRO A 292 -3.95 -8.35 8.78
CA PRO A 292 -3.73 -6.97 8.35
C PRO A 292 -2.41 -6.80 7.59
N HIS A 293 -2.47 -6.16 6.44
CA HIS A 293 -1.36 -6.07 5.49
C HIS A 293 -0.07 -5.50 6.11
N GLY A 294 -0.17 -4.33 6.75
CA GLY A 294 0.99 -3.71 7.39
C GLY A 294 1.55 -4.53 8.55
N LEU A 295 0.71 -5.27 9.29
CA LEU A 295 1.17 -6.20 10.32
C LEU A 295 1.99 -7.35 9.70
N ALA A 296 1.47 -7.98 8.65
CA ALA A 296 2.18 -9.07 7.96
C ALA A 296 3.53 -8.58 7.41
N ASN A 297 3.55 -7.43 6.74
CA ASN A 297 4.76 -6.82 6.21
C ASN A 297 5.80 -6.52 7.29
N SER A 298 5.37 -5.97 8.44
CA SER A 298 6.26 -5.62 9.55
C SER A 298 6.94 -6.84 10.16
N VAL A 299 6.19 -7.94 10.34
CA VAL A 299 6.72 -9.19 10.90
C VAL A 299 7.64 -9.89 9.92
N LEU A 300 7.28 -9.92 8.64
CA LEU A 300 8.06 -10.57 7.59
C LEU A 300 9.36 -9.84 7.23
N MET A 301 9.36 -8.51 7.30
CA MET A 301 10.45 -7.68 6.78
C MET A 301 11.82 -8.09 7.28
N PRO A 302 12.14 -8.14 8.58
CA PRO A 302 13.48 -8.48 9.04
C PRO A 302 13.90 -9.89 8.64
N ILE A 303 12.96 -10.83 8.53
CA ILE A 303 13.20 -12.23 8.21
C ILE A 303 13.55 -12.41 6.72
N VAL A 304 12.81 -11.72 5.85
CA VAL A 304 13.06 -11.76 4.40
C VAL A 304 14.35 -11.03 4.04
N LEU A 305 14.65 -9.91 4.72
CA LEU A 305 15.88 -9.15 4.51
C LEU A 305 17.11 -9.96 4.90
N ASP A 306 17.10 -10.67 6.05
CA ASP A 306 18.15 -11.61 6.43
C ASP A 306 18.38 -12.69 5.36
N ALA A 307 17.28 -13.18 4.78
CA ALA A 307 17.34 -14.25 3.81
C ALA A 307 17.96 -13.86 2.46
N TYR A 308 18.03 -12.57 2.13
CA TYR A 308 18.75 -12.09 0.95
C TYR A 308 20.27 -12.12 1.13
N GLY A 309 20.76 -12.09 2.38
CA GLY A 309 22.18 -12.18 2.73
C GLY A 309 23.04 -11.19 1.96
N GLU A 310 24.23 -11.62 1.55
CA GLU A 310 25.24 -10.80 0.88
C GLU A 310 24.70 -10.04 -0.35
N SER A 311 23.71 -10.61 -1.04
CA SER A 311 23.10 -9.97 -2.22
C SER A 311 22.42 -8.63 -1.94
N ALA A 312 22.09 -8.35 -0.67
CA ALA A 312 21.42 -7.11 -0.27
C ALA A 312 22.29 -6.24 0.67
N HIS A 313 23.41 -6.75 1.20
CA HIS A 313 24.19 -6.08 2.26
C HIS A 313 24.52 -4.63 1.93
N LYS A 314 25.05 -4.35 0.72
CA LYS A 314 25.42 -2.99 0.33
C LYS A 314 24.21 -2.04 0.41
N LYS A 315 23.08 -2.42 -0.19
CA LYS A 315 21.89 -1.57 -0.26
C LYS A 315 21.20 -1.42 1.09
N LEU A 316 21.20 -2.46 1.92
CA LEU A 316 20.69 -2.40 3.29
C LEU A 316 21.58 -1.51 4.17
N HIS A 317 22.91 -1.54 3.99
CA HIS A 317 23.82 -0.62 4.65
C HIS A 317 23.52 0.84 4.26
N GLU A 318 23.34 1.13 2.96
CA GLU A 318 22.97 2.46 2.47
C GLU A 318 21.66 2.97 3.09
N LEU A 319 20.65 2.09 3.24
CA LEU A 319 19.39 2.37 3.96
C LEU A 319 19.65 2.63 5.45
N GLY A 320 20.51 1.84 6.08
CA GLY A 320 20.89 2.00 7.47
C GLY A 320 21.59 3.33 7.75
N VAL A 321 22.43 3.78 6.84
CA VAL A 321 23.06 5.13 6.90
C VAL A 321 22.00 6.21 6.78
N ALA A 322 21.06 6.09 5.83
CA ALA A 322 19.97 7.05 5.67
C ALA A 322 19.03 7.09 6.89
N ALA A 323 18.81 5.95 7.54
CA ALA A 323 18.04 5.82 8.79
C ALA A 323 18.78 6.33 10.03
N GLY A 324 20.09 6.66 9.91
CA GLY A 324 20.92 7.10 11.04
C GLY A 324 21.26 5.99 12.05
N VAL A 325 21.11 4.70 11.67
CA VAL A 325 21.37 3.56 12.56
C VAL A 325 22.75 2.92 12.38
N THR A 326 23.48 3.35 11.38
CA THR A 326 24.86 2.93 11.10
C THR A 326 25.60 4.06 10.40
N THR A 327 26.91 3.90 10.20
CA THR A 327 27.77 4.90 9.54
C THR A 327 28.39 4.34 8.25
N PRO A 328 28.81 5.19 7.30
CA PRO A 328 29.42 4.75 6.04
C PRO A 328 30.72 3.94 6.19
N GLU A 329 31.40 4.07 7.34
CA GLU A 329 32.74 3.51 7.59
C GLU A 329 32.73 2.02 7.93
N VAL A 330 31.59 1.48 8.39
CA VAL A 330 31.48 0.06 8.72
C VAL A 330 31.33 -0.81 7.47
N SER A 331 31.64 -2.09 7.58
CA SER A 331 31.45 -3.00 6.44
C SER A 331 29.98 -3.09 6.01
N HIS A 332 29.72 -3.38 4.73
CA HIS A 332 28.37 -3.54 4.22
C HIS A 332 27.56 -4.60 4.97
N LYS A 333 28.23 -5.66 5.47
CA LYS A 333 27.60 -6.69 6.27
C LYS A 333 27.16 -6.15 7.63
N GLU A 334 28.07 -5.53 8.37
CA GLU A 334 27.77 -4.95 9.69
C GLU A 334 26.69 -3.87 9.61
N GLY A 335 26.76 -3.01 8.59
CA GLY A 335 25.74 -1.98 8.37
C GLY A 335 24.38 -2.54 8.01
N ALA A 336 24.31 -3.63 7.22
CA ALA A 336 23.08 -4.32 6.92
C ALA A 336 22.48 -5.00 8.16
N GLU A 337 23.31 -5.69 8.95
CA GLU A 337 22.88 -6.32 10.21
C GLU A 337 22.35 -5.28 11.21
N ALA A 338 23.03 -4.13 11.32
CA ALA A 338 22.58 -3.02 12.15
C ALA A 338 21.20 -2.49 11.72
N PHE A 339 20.99 -2.31 10.40
CA PHE A 339 19.70 -1.86 9.87
C PHE A 339 18.57 -2.86 10.14
N ILE A 340 18.81 -4.14 9.90
CA ILE A 340 17.80 -5.20 10.16
C ILE A 340 17.50 -5.29 11.66
N GLN A 341 18.52 -5.16 12.52
CA GLN A 341 18.33 -5.15 13.97
C GLN A 341 17.54 -3.91 14.45
N ALA A 342 17.77 -2.76 13.84
CA ALA A 342 17.00 -1.55 14.14
C ALA A 342 15.51 -1.69 13.77
N ILE A 343 15.21 -2.40 12.67
CA ILE A 343 13.82 -2.74 12.30
C ILE A 343 13.18 -3.64 13.37
N ARG A 344 13.89 -4.67 13.87
CA ARG A 344 13.37 -5.53 14.95
C ARG A 344 13.09 -4.74 16.23
N GLU A 345 14.00 -3.86 16.59
CA GLU A 345 13.83 -3.00 17.77
C GLU A 345 12.65 -2.02 17.59
N MET A 346 12.48 -1.46 16.41
CA MET A 346 11.33 -0.61 16.09
C MET A 346 10.01 -1.39 16.21
N ASN A 347 9.93 -2.60 15.65
CA ASN A 347 8.77 -3.47 15.82
C ASN A 347 8.47 -3.70 17.32
N ARG A 348 9.49 -3.98 18.12
CA ARG A 348 9.34 -4.17 19.58
C ARG A 348 8.78 -2.92 20.28
N LYS A 349 9.31 -1.74 19.97
CA LYS A 349 8.86 -0.45 20.55
C LYS A 349 7.42 -0.11 20.16
N LEU A 350 7.00 -0.52 18.97
CA LEU A 350 5.65 -0.31 18.46
C LEU A 350 4.66 -1.42 18.85
N ASN A 351 5.06 -2.35 19.73
CA ASN A 351 4.27 -3.52 20.14
C ASN A 351 3.79 -4.40 18.97
N ILE A 352 4.57 -4.46 17.89
CA ILE A 352 4.33 -5.38 16.77
C ILE A 352 4.88 -6.76 17.17
N PRO A 353 4.05 -7.84 17.08
CA PRO A 353 4.47 -9.18 17.46
C PRO A 353 5.57 -9.72 16.52
N THR A 354 6.30 -10.71 16.99
CA THR A 354 7.32 -11.42 16.18
C THR A 354 6.74 -12.56 15.36
N THR A 355 5.51 -13.00 15.67
CA THR A 355 4.80 -14.09 15.00
C THR A 355 3.35 -13.71 14.69
N LEU A 356 2.75 -14.44 13.79
CA LEU A 356 1.38 -14.24 13.31
C LEU A 356 0.52 -15.46 13.70
N PRO A 357 -0.65 -15.26 14.32
CA PRO A 357 -1.51 -16.36 14.72
C PRO A 357 -2.30 -16.95 13.55
N GLY A 358 -2.76 -18.20 13.73
CA GLY A 358 -3.77 -18.83 12.87
C GLY A 358 -3.24 -19.45 11.58
N ILE A 359 -1.95 -19.43 11.32
CA ILE A 359 -1.35 -20.03 10.12
C ILE A 359 -1.32 -21.55 10.28
N LEU A 360 -1.91 -22.28 9.33
CA LEU A 360 -1.95 -23.73 9.33
C LEU A 360 -0.86 -24.32 8.42
N LYS A 361 -0.14 -25.33 8.90
CA LYS A 361 0.96 -25.99 8.15
C LYS A 361 0.51 -26.49 6.77
N GLN A 362 -0.70 -27.02 6.68
CA GLN A 362 -1.24 -27.58 5.44
C GLN A 362 -1.46 -26.54 4.34
N ASP A 363 -1.66 -25.25 4.70
CA ASP A 363 -1.94 -24.17 3.74
C ASP A 363 -0.64 -23.52 3.20
N ILE A 364 0.47 -23.71 3.91
CA ILE A 364 1.76 -23.07 3.57
C ILE A 364 2.22 -23.38 2.12
N PRO A 365 2.20 -24.64 1.64
CA PRO A 365 2.62 -24.90 0.26
C PRO A 365 1.79 -24.17 -0.79
N HIS A 366 0.47 -24.04 -0.57
CA HIS A 366 -0.43 -23.33 -1.47
C HIS A 366 -0.17 -21.81 -1.44
N MET A 367 -0.04 -21.23 -0.25
CA MET A 367 0.29 -19.80 -0.09
C MET A 367 1.64 -19.45 -0.73
N ALA A 368 2.65 -20.30 -0.52
CA ALA A 368 3.97 -20.11 -1.11
C ALA A 368 3.96 -20.18 -2.65
N GLN A 369 3.11 -21.05 -3.22
CA GLN A 369 2.90 -21.10 -4.67
C GLN A 369 2.28 -19.80 -5.19
N HIS A 370 1.29 -19.24 -4.48
CA HIS A 370 0.67 -17.96 -4.83
C HIS A 370 1.70 -16.83 -4.77
N ALA A 371 2.46 -16.71 -3.70
CA ALA A 371 3.50 -15.70 -3.55
C ALA A 371 4.58 -15.79 -4.65
N ALA A 372 5.03 -17.03 -4.97
CA ALA A 372 5.99 -17.24 -6.04
C ALA A 372 5.45 -16.87 -7.42
N LYS A 373 4.18 -17.16 -7.70
CA LYS A 373 3.50 -16.83 -8.96
C LYS A 373 3.26 -15.32 -9.10
N GLU A 374 2.93 -14.64 -8.02
CA GLU A 374 2.77 -13.19 -7.99
C GLU A 374 4.11 -12.49 -8.26
N ALA A 375 5.15 -12.90 -7.54
CA ALA A 375 6.45 -12.22 -7.59
C ALA A 375 7.24 -12.51 -8.87
N ASN A 376 7.17 -13.73 -9.41
CA ASN A 376 8.01 -14.13 -10.53
C ASN A 376 7.23 -14.20 -11.86
N PRO A 377 7.66 -13.52 -12.93
CA PRO A 377 8.95 -12.81 -13.10
C PRO A 377 8.92 -11.33 -12.70
N LEU A 378 7.80 -10.80 -12.20
CA LEU A 378 7.50 -9.36 -12.13
C LEU A 378 8.39 -8.60 -11.13
N TYR A 379 8.58 -9.14 -9.91
CA TYR A 379 9.27 -8.42 -8.85
C TYR A 379 10.79 -8.50 -8.99
N PRO A 380 11.47 -7.34 -9.03
CA PRO A 380 12.92 -7.29 -9.29
C PRO A 380 13.75 -7.54 -8.04
N VAL A 381 13.48 -8.62 -7.34
CA VAL A 381 14.10 -9.00 -6.07
C VAL A 381 15.63 -9.24 -6.18
N PRO A 382 16.41 -9.03 -5.10
CA PRO A 382 17.84 -9.31 -5.08
C PRO A 382 18.15 -10.77 -5.44
N VAL A 383 17.47 -11.72 -4.81
CA VAL A 383 17.60 -13.16 -5.02
C VAL A 383 16.27 -13.75 -5.45
N LEU A 384 16.24 -14.49 -6.57
CA LEU A 384 15.04 -15.18 -7.02
C LEU A 384 14.83 -16.48 -6.22
N MET A 385 13.63 -16.62 -5.64
CA MET A 385 13.20 -17.76 -4.84
C MET A 385 12.00 -18.45 -5.50
N ASN A 386 11.93 -19.77 -5.43
CA ASN A 386 10.76 -20.57 -5.82
C ASN A 386 9.81 -20.75 -4.63
N ALA A 387 8.64 -21.36 -4.86
CA ALA A 387 7.66 -21.60 -3.82
C ALA A 387 8.23 -22.36 -2.61
N LYS A 388 9.03 -23.40 -2.84
CA LYS A 388 9.65 -24.18 -1.75
C LYS A 388 10.62 -23.37 -0.89
N GLU A 389 11.34 -22.45 -1.52
CA GLU A 389 12.24 -21.53 -0.82
C GLU A 389 11.47 -20.47 -0.03
N LEU A 390 10.25 -20.08 -0.46
CA LEU A 390 9.40 -19.14 0.23
C LEU A 390 8.66 -19.74 1.43
N GLU A 391 8.41 -21.07 1.46
CA GLU A 391 7.73 -21.76 2.56
C GLU A 391 8.36 -21.45 3.93
N ARG A 392 9.68 -21.30 3.99
CA ARG A 392 10.41 -21.02 5.23
C ARG A 392 9.92 -19.77 5.94
N PHE A 393 9.50 -18.73 5.20
CA PHE A 393 9.01 -17.49 5.79
C PHE A 393 7.73 -17.71 6.57
N TYR A 394 6.80 -18.49 6.03
CA TYR A 394 5.55 -18.84 6.70
C TYR A 394 5.82 -19.66 7.95
N TYR A 395 6.72 -20.66 7.87
CA TYR A 395 7.09 -21.45 9.04
C TYR A 395 7.75 -20.61 10.14
N THR A 396 8.53 -19.60 9.78
CA THR A 396 9.22 -18.73 10.74
C THR A 396 8.28 -17.76 11.44
N VAL A 397 7.29 -17.22 10.71
CA VAL A 397 6.37 -16.22 11.27
C VAL A 397 5.14 -16.83 11.94
N ALA A 398 4.87 -18.10 11.74
CA ALA A 398 3.70 -18.73 12.34
C ALA A 398 3.85 -18.91 13.85
N ASP A 399 2.81 -18.52 14.60
CA ASP A 399 2.70 -18.83 16.03
C ASP A 399 2.14 -20.26 16.21
N TRP A 400 3.02 -21.19 16.57
CA TRP A 400 2.66 -22.59 16.80
C TRP A 400 2.18 -22.87 18.25
N SER A 401 2.19 -21.86 19.12
CA SER A 401 1.79 -22.01 20.53
C SER A 401 0.27 -22.03 20.72
N GLN A 402 -0.49 -21.53 19.74
CA GLN A 402 -1.93 -21.43 19.78
C GLN A 402 -2.59 -22.42 18.81
N THR A 403 -3.44 -23.31 19.33
CA THR A 403 -4.40 -24.06 18.52
C THR A 403 -5.53 -23.11 18.10
N TYR A 404 -5.44 -22.54 16.91
CA TYR A 404 -6.48 -21.68 16.36
C TYR A 404 -7.57 -22.50 15.69
N GLU A 405 -8.83 -22.29 16.10
CA GLU A 405 -9.96 -22.67 15.27
C GLU A 405 -9.98 -21.76 14.02
N TYR A 406 -9.86 -22.34 12.85
CA TYR A 406 -9.94 -21.65 11.57
C TYR A 406 -11.25 -20.85 11.47
N ARG A 407 -11.15 -19.51 11.44
CA ARG A 407 -12.26 -18.65 11.03
C ARG A 407 -11.96 -18.21 9.59
N PRO A 408 -12.72 -18.74 8.60
CA PRO A 408 -12.55 -18.35 7.22
C PRO A 408 -12.75 -16.83 7.09
N ALA A 409 -11.92 -16.17 6.27
CA ALA A 409 -11.98 -14.73 6.00
C ALA A 409 -13.35 -14.27 5.45
N PHE A 410 -14.14 -15.22 5.00
CA PHE A 410 -15.51 -15.03 4.54
C PHE A 410 -16.44 -15.71 5.56
N GLY A 411 -16.94 -14.94 6.51
CA GLY A 411 -17.94 -15.40 7.47
C GLY A 411 -19.17 -15.92 6.74
N LYS A 412 -19.74 -17.04 7.21
CA LYS A 412 -21.10 -17.38 6.86
C LYS A 412 -21.98 -16.23 7.34
N SER A 413 -22.61 -15.50 6.40
CA SER A 413 -23.77 -14.70 6.71
C SER A 413 -24.81 -15.62 7.36
N ALA A 414 -25.12 -15.38 8.63
CA ALA A 414 -26.32 -15.92 9.26
C ALA A 414 -27.55 -15.17 8.72
#